data_9d578e41a03ac066e4168890fbe7413c
#
_entry.id   9d578e41a03ac066e4168890fbe7413c
#
_cell.length_a   1.000
_cell.length_b   1.000
_cell.length_c   1.000
_cell.angle_alpha   90.00
_cell.angle_beta   90.00
_cell.angle_gamma   90.00
#
_symmetry.space_group_name_H-M   'P 1'
#
loop_
_entity.id
_entity.type
_entity.pdbx_description
1 polymer ?
#
loop_
_entity_poly.entity_id
_entity_poly.type
_entity_poly.pdbx_seq_one_letter_code
_entity_poly.pdbx_strand_id
1 'polypeptide(L)'
;MTAPSKCVRCGSLSVRDQKGTGRTVCYKTMPTMELPPELGVPTCGRCKELHLDRMDQKALAQQLRDTYMRSLRDRVCIALDVLRQHVSWRWLEIKLGISQGYVSRLRAKAGNPSPELVALLALLATDPSLLGELESFWAM
;
A
#
# COMPACT_ATOMS: atom_id res chain seq x y z
N MET A 1 -30.89 -9.74 2.15
CA MET A 1 -30.21 -10.98 1.69
C MET A 1 -30.21 -11.01 0.19
N THR A 2 -29.04 -10.95 -0.41
CA THR A 2 -28.91 -11.05 -1.87
C THR A 2 -28.94 -12.53 -2.26
N ALA A 3 -29.77 -12.87 -3.27
CA ALA A 3 -29.80 -14.20 -3.83
C ALA A 3 -28.42 -14.58 -4.37
N PRO A 4 -28.05 -15.86 -4.34
CA PRO A 4 -26.79 -16.30 -4.95
C PRO A 4 -26.76 -15.90 -6.42
N SER A 5 -25.68 -15.30 -6.85
CA SER A 5 -25.53 -14.81 -8.22
C SER A 5 -24.59 -15.75 -9.00
N LYS A 6 -24.79 -15.77 -10.32
CA LYS A 6 -23.97 -16.57 -11.21
C LYS A 6 -22.60 -15.94 -11.38
N CYS A 7 -21.55 -16.74 -11.26
CA CYS A 7 -20.19 -16.31 -11.53
C CYS A 7 -19.98 -16.20 -13.05
N VAL A 8 -19.48 -15.04 -13.49
CA VAL A 8 -19.20 -14.79 -14.91
C VAL A 8 -18.02 -15.59 -15.43
N ARG A 9 -17.15 -16.08 -14.54
CA ARG A 9 -15.95 -16.83 -14.90
C ARG A 9 -16.22 -18.32 -15.06
N CYS A 10 -16.88 -18.96 -14.06
CA CYS A 10 -17.07 -20.41 -14.06
C CYS A 10 -18.54 -20.84 -14.16
N GLY A 11 -19.48 -19.91 -14.12
CA GLY A 11 -20.92 -20.20 -14.23
C GLY A 11 -21.57 -20.75 -12.96
N SER A 12 -20.81 -20.91 -11.86
CA SER A 12 -21.37 -21.40 -10.59
C SER A 12 -22.33 -20.39 -9.98
N LEU A 13 -23.36 -20.88 -9.28
CA LEU A 13 -24.31 -20.06 -8.52
C LEU A 13 -23.84 -19.81 -7.08
N SER A 14 -22.55 -19.96 -6.79
CA SER A 14 -22.01 -19.88 -5.43
C SER A 14 -21.35 -18.54 -5.09
N VAL A 15 -21.70 -17.45 -5.79
CA VAL A 15 -21.18 -16.12 -5.48
C VAL A 15 -21.87 -15.56 -4.24
N ARG A 16 -21.09 -15.31 -3.18
CA ARG A 16 -21.56 -14.78 -1.89
C ARG A 16 -20.55 -13.80 -1.34
N ASP A 17 -21.01 -12.89 -0.49
CA ASP A 17 -20.13 -12.02 0.26
C ASP A 17 -19.24 -12.86 1.18
N GLN A 18 -17.93 -12.70 1.04
CA GLN A 18 -16.94 -13.41 1.86
C GLN A 18 -15.95 -12.43 2.43
N LYS A 19 -15.51 -12.71 3.65
CA LYS A 19 -14.42 -12.02 4.35
C LYS A 19 -13.23 -12.98 4.45
N GLY A 20 -12.06 -12.45 4.78
CA GLY A 20 -10.88 -13.28 5.02
C GLY A 20 -9.61 -12.70 4.42
N THR A 21 -8.50 -13.40 4.65
CA THR A 21 -7.16 -13.01 4.20
C THR A 21 -6.85 -13.56 2.82
N GLY A 22 -5.74 -13.09 2.24
CA GLY A 22 -5.22 -13.63 0.99
C GLY A 22 -5.90 -13.12 -0.28
N ARG A 23 -6.77 -12.13 -0.16
CA ARG A 23 -7.46 -11.53 -1.32
C ARG A 23 -6.69 -10.30 -1.77
N THR A 24 -6.28 -10.29 -3.03
CA THR A 24 -5.47 -9.20 -3.59
C THR A 24 -6.15 -8.60 -4.81
N VAL A 25 -5.88 -7.32 -5.02
CA VAL A 25 -6.31 -6.57 -6.20
C VAL A 25 -5.15 -5.73 -6.72
N CYS A 26 -5.17 -5.42 -8.01
CA CYS A 26 -4.26 -4.45 -8.58
C CYS A 26 -4.83 -3.04 -8.33
N TYR A 27 -4.05 -2.20 -7.67
CA TYR A 27 -4.47 -0.83 -7.38
C TYR A 27 -3.28 0.12 -7.45
N LYS A 28 -3.36 1.12 -8.32
CA LYS A 28 -2.30 2.12 -8.53
C LYS A 28 -0.92 1.48 -8.68
N THR A 29 0.01 1.80 -7.78
CA THR A 29 1.39 1.29 -7.83
C THR A 29 1.54 -0.14 -7.31
N MET A 30 0.48 -0.72 -6.76
CA MET A 30 0.51 -2.06 -6.16
C MET A 30 -0.19 -3.09 -7.04
N PRO A 31 0.55 -4.01 -7.68
CA PRO A 31 -0.07 -5.05 -8.50
C PRO A 31 -0.86 -6.08 -7.68
N THR A 32 -0.51 -6.25 -6.40
CA THR A 32 -1.13 -7.23 -5.51
C THR A 32 -1.38 -6.62 -4.13
N MET A 33 -2.27 -5.60 -4.09
CA MET A 33 -2.66 -4.99 -2.82
C MET A 33 -3.64 -5.90 -2.09
N GLU A 34 -3.31 -6.27 -0.85
CA GLU A 34 -4.18 -7.13 -0.05
C GLU A 34 -5.38 -6.35 0.47
N LEU A 35 -6.57 -6.93 0.31
CA LEU A 35 -7.80 -6.35 0.82
C LEU A 35 -7.92 -6.58 2.33
N PRO A 36 -8.57 -5.64 3.07
CA PRO A 36 -8.81 -5.82 4.49
C PRO A 36 -9.57 -7.13 4.75
N PRO A 37 -9.17 -7.93 5.75
CA PRO A 37 -9.84 -9.20 6.03
C PRO A 37 -11.30 -9.05 6.41
N GLU A 38 -11.67 -7.91 7.01
CA GLU A 38 -13.03 -7.60 7.44
C GLU A 38 -13.94 -7.14 6.30
N LEU A 39 -13.40 -6.83 5.13
CA LEU A 39 -14.19 -6.35 4.00
C LEU A 39 -14.93 -7.52 3.34
N GLY A 40 -16.26 -7.44 3.33
CA GLY A 40 -17.10 -8.39 2.60
C GLY A 40 -17.04 -8.12 1.11
N VAL A 41 -16.62 -9.10 0.31
CA VAL A 41 -16.53 -9.00 -1.14
C VAL A 41 -17.30 -10.17 -1.76
N PRO A 42 -18.20 -9.91 -2.74
CA PRO A 42 -18.86 -10.99 -3.46
C PRO A 42 -17.80 -11.87 -4.14
N THR A 43 -17.72 -13.12 -3.73
CA THR A 43 -16.69 -14.06 -4.14
C THR A 43 -17.33 -15.38 -4.55
N CYS A 44 -16.89 -15.95 -5.67
CA CYS A 44 -17.33 -17.28 -6.08
C CYS A 44 -16.74 -18.34 -5.17
N GLY A 45 -17.59 -19.16 -4.57
CA GLY A 45 -17.16 -20.26 -3.70
C GLY A 45 -16.41 -21.36 -4.44
N ARG A 46 -16.57 -21.45 -5.76
CA ARG A 46 -15.94 -22.48 -6.59
C ARG A 46 -14.59 -22.04 -7.15
N CYS A 47 -14.54 -20.95 -7.91
CA CYS A 47 -13.30 -20.49 -8.57
C CYS A 47 -12.58 -19.37 -7.82
N LYS A 48 -13.16 -18.87 -6.73
CA LYS A 48 -12.60 -17.80 -5.87
C LYS A 48 -12.47 -16.46 -6.57
N GLU A 49 -13.13 -16.26 -7.71
CA GLU A 49 -13.16 -14.95 -8.38
C GLU A 49 -13.83 -13.89 -7.52
N LEU A 50 -13.18 -12.74 -7.40
CA LEU A 50 -13.71 -11.58 -6.70
C LEU A 50 -14.57 -10.75 -7.67
N HIS A 51 -15.79 -10.43 -7.25
CA HIS A 51 -16.74 -9.66 -8.04
C HIS A 51 -16.86 -8.23 -7.49
N LEU A 52 -15.78 -7.44 -7.62
CA LEU A 52 -15.72 -6.07 -7.12
C LEU A 52 -16.74 -5.15 -7.82
N ASP A 53 -17.07 -5.45 -9.07
CA ASP A 53 -18.05 -4.72 -9.86
C ASP A 53 -19.48 -4.76 -9.28
N ARG A 54 -19.76 -5.73 -8.41
CA ARG A 54 -21.07 -5.90 -7.75
C ARG A 54 -21.17 -5.15 -6.43
N MET A 55 -20.08 -4.51 -5.98
CA MET A 55 -20.07 -3.72 -4.75
C MET A 55 -20.53 -2.29 -5.03
N ASP A 56 -20.91 -1.59 -3.95
CA ASP A 56 -21.10 -0.14 -4.02
C ASP A 56 -19.76 0.50 -4.40
N GLN A 57 -19.69 1.06 -5.61
CA GLN A 57 -18.43 1.55 -6.16
C GLN A 57 -17.88 2.74 -5.39
N LYS A 58 -18.73 3.57 -4.80
CA LYS A 58 -18.28 4.71 -3.99
C LYS A 58 -17.65 4.25 -2.68
N ALA A 59 -18.29 3.29 -1.99
CA ALA A 59 -17.75 2.70 -0.77
C ALA A 59 -16.48 1.90 -1.06
N LEU A 60 -16.45 1.14 -2.16
CA LEU A 60 -15.27 0.40 -2.58
C LEU A 60 -14.09 1.33 -2.86
N ALA A 61 -14.32 2.42 -3.60
CA ALA A 61 -13.27 3.39 -3.90
C ALA A 61 -12.65 3.96 -2.63
N GLN A 62 -13.47 4.25 -1.60
CA GLN A 62 -12.97 4.74 -0.33
C GLN A 62 -12.15 3.67 0.40
N GLN A 63 -12.62 2.42 0.42
CA GLN A 63 -11.90 1.30 1.03
C GLN A 63 -10.54 1.07 0.36
N LEU A 64 -10.49 1.13 -0.97
CA LEU A 64 -9.25 0.95 -1.71
C LEU A 64 -8.26 2.09 -1.42
N ARG A 65 -8.73 3.34 -1.37
CA ARG A 65 -7.86 4.47 -1.01
C ARG A 65 -7.28 4.32 0.39
N ASP A 66 -8.14 4.00 1.36
CA ASP A 66 -7.71 3.86 2.76
C ASP A 66 -6.71 2.72 2.93
N THR A 67 -6.95 1.60 2.26
CA THR A 67 -6.05 0.44 2.26
C THR A 67 -4.70 0.77 1.64
N TYR A 68 -4.73 1.48 0.51
CA TYR A 68 -3.52 1.92 -0.18
C TYR A 68 -2.68 2.87 0.69
N MET A 69 -3.31 3.88 1.29
CA MET A 69 -2.62 4.83 2.15
C MET A 69 -2.05 4.16 3.40
N ARG A 70 -2.77 3.23 3.99
CA ARG A 70 -2.27 2.44 5.11
C ARG A 70 -1.04 1.64 4.72
N SER A 71 -1.07 1.00 3.56
CA SER A 71 0.06 0.24 3.03
C SER A 71 1.28 1.14 2.78
N LEU A 72 1.08 2.33 2.24
CA LEU A 72 2.17 3.30 2.05
C LEU A 72 2.79 3.71 3.39
N ARG A 73 1.98 3.99 4.40
CA ARG A 73 2.47 4.34 5.74
C ARG A 73 3.27 3.22 6.37
N ASP A 74 2.80 1.98 6.25
CA ASP A 74 3.51 0.83 6.80
C ASP A 74 4.86 0.62 6.10
N ARG A 75 4.88 0.73 4.79
CA ARG A 75 6.12 0.59 4.00
C ARG A 75 7.14 1.67 4.33
N VAL A 76 6.71 2.91 4.49
CA VAL A 76 7.62 4.00 4.83
C VAL A 76 8.19 3.84 6.24
N CYS A 77 7.41 3.35 7.19
CA CYS A 77 7.89 3.07 8.54
C CYS A 77 8.97 1.99 8.55
N ILE A 78 8.78 0.91 7.80
CA ILE A 78 9.77 -0.16 7.66
C ILE A 78 11.07 0.41 7.07
N ALA A 79 10.97 1.19 5.99
CA ALA A 79 12.12 1.79 5.34
C ALA A 79 12.87 2.74 6.29
N LEU A 80 12.14 3.59 7.02
CA LEU A 80 12.75 4.53 7.96
C LEU A 80 13.47 3.83 9.11
N ASP A 81 12.95 2.73 9.61
CA ASP A 81 13.61 1.95 10.66
C ASP A 81 14.95 1.38 10.20
N VAL A 82 15.03 0.94 8.94
CA VAL A 82 16.29 0.49 8.34
C VAL A 82 17.25 1.67 8.15
N LEU A 83 16.77 2.77 7.57
CA LEU A 83 17.62 3.93 7.23
C LEU A 83 18.18 4.61 8.48
N ARG A 84 17.44 4.61 9.59
CA ARG A 84 17.89 5.18 10.87
C ARG A 84 19.19 4.55 11.37
N GLN A 85 19.47 3.32 11.00
CA GLN A 85 20.70 2.62 11.39
C GLN A 85 21.93 3.16 10.66
N HIS A 86 21.74 3.90 9.57
CA HIS A 86 22.81 4.40 8.70
C HIS A 86 22.97 5.91 8.76
N VAL A 87 21.84 6.68 8.82
CA VAL A 87 21.83 8.13 8.81
C VAL A 87 20.76 8.66 9.76
N SER A 88 20.89 9.93 10.15
CA SER A 88 19.85 10.60 10.92
C SER A 88 18.67 11.00 10.02
N TRP A 89 17.50 11.15 10.60
CA TRP A 89 16.35 11.63 9.86
C TRP A 89 16.55 13.05 9.34
N ARG A 90 17.29 13.87 10.08
CA ARG A 90 17.63 15.23 9.62
C ARG A 90 18.49 15.19 8.35
N TRP A 91 19.44 14.25 8.28
CA TRP A 91 20.25 14.05 7.08
C TRP A 91 19.36 13.70 5.89
N LEU A 92 18.41 12.79 6.07
CA LEU A 92 17.45 12.42 5.03
C LEU A 92 16.63 13.63 4.57
N GLU A 93 16.12 14.43 5.51
CA GLU A 93 15.33 15.61 5.19
C GLU A 93 16.13 16.60 4.32
N ILE A 94 17.37 16.83 4.69
CA ILE A 94 18.25 17.75 3.93
C ILE A 94 18.52 17.18 2.54
N LYS A 95 18.92 15.91 2.44
CA LYS A 95 19.31 15.29 1.16
C LYS A 95 18.13 15.08 0.22
N LEU A 96 16.94 14.90 0.75
CA LEU A 96 15.72 14.73 -0.06
C LEU A 96 14.97 16.05 -0.28
N GLY A 97 15.43 17.16 0.31
CA GLY A 97 14.80 18.45 0.13
C GLY A 97 13.41 18.56 0.78
N ILE A 98 13.17 17.84 1.86
CA ILE A 98 11.90 17.85 2.57
C ILE A 98 12.01 18.65 3.87
N SER A 99 10.86 19.11 4.38
CA SER A 99 10.84 20.01 5.53
C SER A 99 11.28 19.33 6.83
N GLN A 100 11.85 20.14 7.73
CA GLN A 100 12.28 19.67 9.04
C GLN A 100 11.12 19.06 9.83
N GLY A 101 11.34 17.89 10.43
CA GLY A 101 10.33 17.19 11.21
C GLY A 101 9.40 16.32 10.38
N TYR A 102 9.47 16.38 9.04
CA TYR A 102 8.59 15.61 8.17
C TYR A 102 8.79 14.09 8.34
N VAL A 103 10.05 13.65 8.43
CA VAL A 103 10.37 12.22 8.61
C VAL A 103 9.83 11.69 9.95
N SER A 104 9.95 12.49 11.02
CA SER A 104 9.37 12.12 12.33
C SER A 104 7.87 11.93 12.24
N ARG A 105 7.17 12.80 11.51
CA ARG A 105 5.72 12.69 11.33
C ARG A 105 5.36 11.46 10.50
N LEU A 106 6.12 11.15 9.45
CA LEU A 106 5.92 9.93 8.68
C LEU A 106 6.07 8.68 9.55
N ARG A 107 7.10 8.64 10.38
CA ARG A 107 7.34 7.50 11.28
C ARG A 107 6.24 7.34 12.31
N ALA A 108 5.65 8.45 12.76
CA ALA A 108 4.52 8.45 13.68
C ALA A 108 3.17 8.18 12.98
N LYS A 109 3.19 7.87 11.69
CA LYS A 109 2.00 7.64 10.85
C LYS A 109 1.05 8.84 10.83
N ALA A 110 1.59 10.04 11.01
CA ALA A 110 0.85 11.29 11.01
C ALA A 110 1.00 12.00 9.67
N GLY A 111 0.22 11.61 8.69
CA GLY A 111 0.26 12.18 7.36
C GLY A 111 0.19 11.14 6.27
N ASN A 112 0.10 11.62 5.03
CA ASN A 112 -0.06 10.77 3.86
C ASN A 112 1.18 10.92 2.97
N PRO A 113 2.14 9.97 3.01
CA PRO A 113 3.30 10.06 2.16
C PRO A 113 2.92 9.85 0.69
N SER A 114 3.65 10.53 -0.22
CA SER A 114 3.47 10.29 -1.64
C SER A 114 4.06 8.93 -2.03
N PRO A 115 3.50 8.24 -3.04
CA PRO A 115 4.06 6.98 -3.51
C PRO A 115 5.52 7.11 -3.95
N GLU A 116 5.90 8.24 -4.56
CA GLU A 116 7.25 8.51 -5.01
C GLU A 116 8.24 8.53 -3.85
N LEU A 117 7.88 9.19 -2.77
CA LEU A 117 8.73 9.26 -1.58
C LEU A 117 8.85 7.89 -0.92
N VAL A 118 7.75 7.15 -0.82
CA VAL A 118 7.77 5.79 -0.26
C VAL A 118 8.68 4.89 -1.08
N ALA A 119 8.57 4.94 -2.40
CA ALA A 119 9.41 4.15 -3.30
C ALA A 119 10.89 4.51 -3.14
N LEU A 120 11.21 5.81 -3.09
CA LEU A 120 12.58 6.27 -2.92
C LEU A 120 13.18 5.79 -1.60
N LEU A 121 12.46 5.98 -0.49
CA LEU A 121 12.94 5.54 0.82
C LEU A 121 13.09 4.01 0.88
N ALA A 122 12.17 3.26 0.27
CA ALA A 122 12.25 1.80 0.22
C ALA A 122 13.47 1.33 -0.59
N LEU A 123 13.77 1.97 -1.71
CA LEU A 123 14.96 1.65 -2.51
C LEU A 123 16.24 1.94 -1.73
N LEU A 124 16.32 3.09 -1.05
CA LEU A 124 17.47 3.41 -0.21
C LEU A 124 17.65 2.41 0.94
N ALA A 125 16.54 1.96 1.52
CA ALA A 125 16.58 0.96 2.59
C ALA A 125 17.00 -0.42 2.09
N THR A 126 16.65 -0.78 0.86
CA THR A 126 17.03 -2.04 0.23
C THR A 126 18.54 -2.09 -0.04
N ASP A 127 19.11 -0.97 -0.44
CA ASP A 127 20.56 -0.86 -0.70
C ASP A 127 21.10 0.43 -0.06
N PRO A 128 21.48 0.38 1.22
CA PRO A 128 21.97 1.57 1.93
C PRO A 128 23.24 2.19 1.33
N SER A 129 23.98 1.49 0.47
CA SER A 129 25.12 2.08 -0.24
C SER A 129 24.70 3.25 -1.15
N LEU A 130 23.43 3.28 -1.55
CA LEU A 130 22.87 4.39 -2.35
C LEU A 130 22.81 5.70 -1.56
N LEU A 131 22.90 5.68 -0.25
CA LEU A 131 22.98 6.90 0.56
C LEU A 131 24.26 7.68 0.23
N GLY A 132 25.37 6.97 0.02
CA GLY A 132 26.62 7.58 -0.45
C GLY A 132 26.49 8.15 -1.87
N GLU A 133 25.78 7.45 -2.74
CA GLU A 133 25.52 7.95 -4.09
C GLU A 133 24.65 9.21 -4.05
N LEU A 134 23.67 9.27 -3.18
CA LEU A 134 22.82 10.46 -3.01
C LEU A 134 23.66 11.66 -2.56
N GLU A 135 24.58 11.46 -1.63
CA GLU A 135 25.49 12.52 -1.18
C GLU A 135 26.38 12.99 -2.32
N SER A 136 26.97 12.07 -3.07
CA SER A 136 27.81 12.39 -4.23
C SER A 136 27.03 13.14 -5.32
N PHE A 137 25.78 12.79 -5.54
CA PHE A 137 24.90 13.47 -6.49
C PHE A 137 24.80 14.97 -6.20
N TRP A 138 24.61 15.33 -4.92
CA TRP A 138 24.48 16.74 -4.55
C TRP A 138 25.82 17.48 -4.48
N ALA A 139 26.93 16.76 -4.48
CA ALA A 139 28.26 17.33 -4.45
C ALA A 139 28.81 17.68 -5.85
N MET A 140 28.06 17.34 -6.90
CA MET A 140 28.47 17.59 -8.30
C MET A 140 28.39 19.06 -8.68
#